data_b6a2b151c20f2eb5004cc2b099d10c6b
#
_entry.id   b6a2b151c20f2eb5004cc2b099d10c6b
#
_cell.length_a   1.000
_cell.length_b   1.000
_cell.length_c   1.000
_cell.angle_alpha   90.00
_cell.angle_beta   90.00
_cell.angle_gamma   90.00
#
_symmetry.space_group_name_H-M   'P 1'
#
loop_
_entity.id
_entity.type
_entity.pdbx_description
1 polymer ?
#
loop_
_entity_poly.entity_id
_entity_poly.type
_entity_poly.pdbx_seq_one_letter_code
_entity_poly.pdbx_strand_id
1 'polypeptide(L)'
;MTQTPAGWYVDPQDAAQFRYWDGAAWTEHRSPRGPSTTDQLNRTAGEVADGLSRGFTAVGNWVNQNVGTAQAPGQPTFASLARTCRDEPPRQPLSATAHLVLAPADLAGVAAVFAQAGSVVTAEGVALDNEHCRLVPNPWNSAELNGVAVFVGTTMVGRLPADLESAYCTKLAPLASKGLLATGVADLWAQGAPGAVTAARVTVRLPEVSALG
;
A
#
# COMPACT_ATOMS: atom_id res chain seq x y z
N MET A 1 12.28 -32.35 -11.91
CA MET A 1 11.60 -31.49 -12.88
C MET A 1 10.71 -30.54 -12.09
N THR A 2 11.04 -29.27 -12.05
CA THR A 2 10.24 -28.25 -11.33
C THR A 2 9.00 -27.94 -12.17
N GLN A 3 7.84 -28.31 -11.67
CA GLN A 3 6.56 -28.04 -12.30
C GLN A 3 6.19 -26.56 -12.05
N THR A 4 5.86 -25.84 -13.10
CA THR A 4 5.41 -24.43 -12.99
C THR A 4 4.10 -24.40 -12.21
N PRO A 5 3.98 -23.64 -11.12
CA PRO A 5 2.77 -23.57 -10.32
C PRO A 5 1.62 -22.91 -11.10
N ALA A 6 0.38 -23.21 -10.73
CA ALA A 6 -0.79 -22.54 -11.28
C ALA A 6 -0.73 -21.03 -10.97
N GLY A 7 -1.07 -20.20 -11.97
CA GLY A 7 -1.00 -18.74 -11.84
C GLY A 7 -1.20 -17.98 -13.15
N TRP A 8 -1.18 -16.66 -13.06
CA TRP A 8 -1.25 -15.78 -14.21
C TRP A 8 0.16 -15.50 -14.75
N TYR A 9 0.38 -15.81 -16.02
CA TYR A 9 1.63 -15.58 -16.75
C TYR A 9 1.36 -14.78 -18.02
N VAL A 10 2.40 -14.13 -18.56
CA VAL A 10 2.30 -13.45 -19.85
C VAL A 10 1.85 -14.49 -20.90
N ASP A 11 0.80 -14.18 -21.65
CA ASP A 11 0.30 -15.08 -22.69
C ASP A 11 1.40 -15.29 -23.75
N PRO A 12 1.83 -16.53 -23.98
CA PRO A 12 2.86 -16.81 -24.99
C PRO A 12 2.42 -16.48 -26.43
N GLN A 13 1.12 -16.28 -26.65
CA GLN A 13 0.55 -15.92 -27.96
C GLN A 13 0.29 -14.41 -28.10
N ASP A 14 0.20 -13.68 -26.99
CA ASP A 14 -0.04 -12.24 -26.98
C ASP A 14 0.60 -11.58 -25.75
N ALA A 15 1.76 -10.96 -25.94
CA ALA A 15 2.50 -10.29 -24.86
C ALA A 15 1.76 -9.10 -24.21
N ALA A 16 0.65 -8.63 -24.80
CA ALA A 16 -0.20 -7.58 -24.24
C ALA A 16 -1.24 -8.12 -23.24
N GLN A 17 -1.29 -9.43 -23.01
CA GLN A 17 -2.24 -10.07 -22.12
C GLN A 17 -1.56 -11.03 -21.15
N PHE A 18 -2.22 -11.28 -20.03
CA PHE A 18 -1.94 -12.40 -19.14
C PHE A 18 -2.89 -13.54 -19.44
N ARG A 19 -2.40 -14.77 -19.33
CA ARG A 19 -3.20 -16.00 -19.42
C ARG A 19 -3.00 -16.85 -18.19
N TYR A 20 -4.06 -17.51 -17.74
CA TYR A 20 -3.98 -18.35 -16.56
C TYR A 20 -3.47 -19.74 -16.89
N TRP A 21 -2.44 -20.18 -16.19
CA TRP A 21 -1.89 -21.53 -16.18
C TRP A 21 -2.46 -22.30 -14.98
N ASP A 22 -3.07 -23.46 -15.19
CA ASP A 22 -3.69 -24.25 -14.12
C ASP A 22 -2.73 -25.21 -13.40
N GLY A 23 -1.46 -25.22 -13.79
CA GLY A 23 -0.44 -26.17 -13.33
C GLY A 23 -0.13 -27.28 -14.32
N ALA A 24 -0.97 -27.50 -15.34
CA ALA A 24 -0.84 -28.52 -16.36
C ALA A 24 -1.05 -27.97 -17.79
N ALA A 25 -1.95 -27.00 -17.96
CA ALA A 25 -2.31 -26.43 -19.26
C ALA A 25 -2.66 -24.94 -19.18
N TRP A 26 -2.58 -24.25 -20.31
CA TRP A 26 -3.09 -22.88 -20.46
C TRP A 26 -4.60 -22.89 -20.58
N THR A 27 -5.28 -22.17 -19.70
CA THR A 27 -6.73 -22.02 -19.73
C THR A 27 -7.16 -20.95 -20.75
N GLU A 28 -8.46 -20.79 -20.97
CA GLU A 28 -9.01 -19.72 -21.82
C GLU A 28 -9.12 -18.36 -21.08
N HIS A 29 -8.84 -18.34 -19.76
CA HIS A 29 -8.90 -17.12 -18.98
C HIS A 29 -7.77 -16.18 -19.37
N ARG A 30 -8.14 -15.00 -19.88
CA ARG A 30 -7.22 -13.95 -20.31
C ARG A 30 -7.54 -12.64 -19.59
N SER A 31 -6.52 -11.86 -19.31
CA SER A 31 -6.65 -10.52 -18.74
C SER A 31 -5.73 -9.56 -19.48
N PRO A 32 -6.20 -8.36 -19.85
CA PRO A 32 -5.34 -7.38 -20.52
C PRO A 32 -4.19 -6.99 -19.60
N ARG A 33 -2.98 -6.99 -20.14
CA ARG A 33 -1.82 -6.40 -19.49
C ARG A 33 -1.94 -4.88 -19.67
N GLY A 34 -2.17 -4.15 -18.57
CA GLY A 34 -2.23 -2.69 -18.63
C GLY A 34 -0.97 -2.08 -19.26
N PRO A 35 -1.04 -0.86 -19.80
CA PRO A 35 0.10 -0.20 -20.42
C PRO A 35 1.27 -0.14 -19.45
N SER A 36 2.48 -0.40 -19.93
CA SER A 36 3.67 -0.36 -19.10
C SER A 36 3.90 1.06 -18.58
N THR A 37 4.51 1.17 -17.41
CA THR A 37 4.84 2.45 -16.75
C THR A 37 5.59 3.41 -17.69
N THR A 38 6.37 2.88 -18.64
CA THR A 38 7.12 3.65 -19.64
C THR A 38 6.20 4.28 -20.69
N ASP A 39 5.14 3.58 -21.11
CA ASP A 39 4.17 4.11 -22.09
C ASP A 39 3.26 5.18 -21.46
N GLN A 40 3.00 5.07 -20.16
CA GLN A 40 2.24 6.07 -19.40
C GLN A 40 3.07 7.34 -19.17
N LEU A 41 4.36 7.21 -18.84
CA LEU A 41 5.26 8.36 -18.66
C LEU A 41 5.44 9.17 -19.94
N ASN A 42 5.52 8.52 -21.11
CA ASN A 42 5.65 9.22 -22.39
C ASN A 42 4.36 9.93 -22.84
N ARG A 43 3.18 9.46 -22.44
CA ARG A 43 1.91 10.15 -22.70
C ARG A 43 1.70 11.35 -21.79
N THR A 44 2.05 11.23 -20.51
CA THR A 44 1.91 12.33 -19.54
C THR A 44 2.91 13.46 -19.75
N ALA A 45 4.10 13.19 -20.30
CA ALA A 45 5.08 14.25 -20.59
C ALA A 45 4.63 15.24 -21.69
N GLY A 46 3.72 14.81 -22.59
CA GLY A 46 3.15 15.67 -23.64
C GLY A 46 1.99 16.54 -23.19
N GLU A 47 1.25 16.14 -22.15
CA GLU A 47 0.05 16.84 -21.68
C GLU A 47 0.28 17.76 -20.45
N VAL A 48 1.43 17.64 -19.79
CA VAL A 48 1.75 18.38 -18.55
C VAL A 48 2.18 19.83 -18.79
N ALA A 49 2.46 20.23 -20.04
CA ALA A 49 2.86 21.61 -20.35
C ALA A 49 1.74 22.65 -20.19
N ASP A 50 0.48 22.25 -20.20
CA ASP A 50 -0.67 23.18 -20.27
C ASP A 50 -1.64 23.13 -19.08
N GLY A 51 -1.40 22.31 -18.05
CA GLY A 51 -2.38 22.04 -16.99
C GLY A 51 -1.94 22.27 -15.54
N LEU A 52 -0.87 23.02 -15.29
CA LEU A 52 -0.20 23.09 -13.95
C LEU A 52 -1.00 23.74 -12.80
N SER A 53 -2.26 24.16 -13.00
CA SER A 53 -3.01 24.86 -11.94
C SER A 53 -4.22 24.12 -11.37
N ARG A 54 -4.62 22.97 -11.92
CA ARG A 54 -5.86 22.27 -11.49
C ARG A 54 -5.69 20.78 -11.18
N GLY A 55 -4.48 20.22 -11.26
CA GLY A 55 -4.24 18.77 -11.28
C GLY A 55 -3.80 18.13 -9.97
N PHE A 56 -3.35 18.86 -8.98
CA PHE A 56 -2.67 18.24 -7.81
C PHE A 56 -3.59 17.37 -6.94
N THR A 57 -4.86 17.69 -6.83
CA THR A 57 -5.81 16.91 -6.01
C THR A 57 -6.25 15.60 -6.69
N ALA A 58 -6.35 15.59 -8.00
CA ALA A 58 -6.78 14.40 -8.75
C ALA A 58 -5.63 13.38 -8.91
N VAL A 59 -4.40 13.85 -9.09
CA VAL A 59 -3.21 13.00 -9.24
C VAL A 59 -2.86 12.29 -7.92
N GLY A 60 -2.97 12.97 -6.78
CA GLY A 60 -2.75 12.37 -5.46
C GLY A 60 -3.72 11.22 -5.17
N ASN A 61 -4.99 11.39 -5.51
CA ASN A 61 -5.99 10.33 -5.34
C ASN A 61 -5.81 9.17 -6.34
N TRP A 62 -5.41 9.44 -7.57
CA TRP A 62 -5.17 8.40 -8.57
C TRP A 62 -3.92 7.59 -8.26
N VAL A 63 -2.83 8.25 -7.84
CA VAL A 63 -1.57 7.59 -7.40
C VAL A 63 -1.83 6.72 -6.18
N ASN A 64 -2.58 7.19 -5.18
CA ASN A 64 -2.91 6.42 -3.98
C ASN A 64 -3.84 5.21 -4.27
N GLN A 65 -4.53 5.20 -5.42
CA GLN A 65 -5.39 4.10 -5.85
C GLN A 65 -4.71 3.13 -6.84
N ASN A 66 -3.65 3.54 -7.55
CA ASN A 66 -3.12 2.80 -8.70
C ASN A 66 -1.61 2.50 -8.66
N VAL A 67 -0.84 3.01 -7.69
CA VAL A 67 0.55 2.59 -7.46
C VAL A 67 0.60 1.35 -6.55
N GLY A 68 -0.34 0.46 -6.75
CA GLY A 68 -0.20 -0.92 -6.30
C GLY A 68 0.17 -1.74 -7.52
N THR A 69 1.42 -2.17 -7.63
CA THR A 69 1.92 -3.29 -8.42
C THR A 69 0.83 -4.14 -9.07
N ALA A 70 1.05 -4.58 -10.29
CA ALA A 70 0.13 -5.36 -11.12
C ALA A 70 -0.50 -6.53 -10.33
N GLN A 71 -1.61 -6.26 -9.70
CA GLN A 71 -2.37 -7.24 -8.93
C GLN A 71 -3.30 -7.98 -9.89
N ALA A 72 -3.40 -9.29 -9.76
CA ALA A 72 -4.30 -10.07 -10.59
C ALA A 72 -5.75 -9.57 -10.44
N PRO A 73 -6.56 -9.54 -11.51
CA PRO A 73 -7.95 -9.13 -11.44
C PRO A 73 -8.71 -9.96 -10.40
N GLY A 74 -9.46 -9.27 -9.51
CA GLY A 74 -10.24 -9.90 -8.45
C GLY A 74 -9.50 -10.09 -7.11
N GLN A 75 -8.20 -9.80 -7.03
CA GLN A 75 -7.50 -9.80 -5.75
C GLN A 75 -7.74 -8.49 -4.98
N PRO A 76 -7.83 -8.55 -3.64
CA PRO A 76 -8.02 -7.36 -2.83
C PRO A 76 -6.76 -6.48 -2.86
N THR A 77 -6.93 -5.16 -2.97
CA THR A 77 -5.85 -4.18 -2.84
C THR A 77 -5.70 -3.72 -1.39
N PHE A 78 -4.57 -3.14 -1.03
CA PHE A 78 -4.40 -2.49 0.28
C PHE A 78 -5.56 -1.53 0.59
N ALA A 79 -5.91 -0.65 -0.34
CA ALA A 79 -6.97 0.32 -0.15
C ALA A 79 -8.37 -0.32 -0.05
N SER A 80 -8.63 -1.44 -0.75
CA SER A 80 -9.91 -2.15 -0.63
C SER A 80 -10.03 -2.81 0.73
N LEU A 81 -9.00 -3.48 1.22
CA LEU A 81 -8.98 -4.10 2.55
C LEU A 81 -9.13 -3.05 3.65
N ALA A 82 -8.39 -1.94 3.56
CA ALA A 82 -8.50 -0.85 4.52
C ALA A 82 -9.91 -0.26 4.63
N ARG A 83 -10.71 -0.30 3.54
CA ARG A 83 -12.10 0.19 3.53
C ARG A 83 -13.12 -0.83 3.96
N THR A 84 -12.91 -2.11 3.67
CA THR A 84 -13.94 -3.16 3.86
C THR A 84 -13.78 -3.96 5.13
N CYS A 85 -12.56 -4.08 5.65
CA CYS A 85 -12.29 -4.81 6.87
C CYS A 85 -12.55 -3.95 8.12
N ARG A 86 -12.88 -4.62 9.22
CA ARG A 86 -13.06 -4.02 10.54
C ARG A 86 -11.78 -4.07 11.33
N ASP A 87 -11.68 -3.20 12.33
CA ASP A 87 -10.56 -3.18 13.26
C ASP A 87 -10.64 -4.36 14.23
N GLU A 88 -9.53 -5.07 14.37
CA GLU A 88 -9.28 -6.04 15.45
C GLU A 88 -8.33 -5.38 16.45
N PRO A 89 -8.82 -4.93 17.60
CA PRO A 89 -7.98 -4.31 18.61
C PRO A 89 -6.94 -5.30 19.15
N PRO A 90 -5.75 -4.84 19.56
CA PRO A 90 -4.72 -5.70 20.10
C PRO A 90 -5.17 -6.33 21.39
N ARG A 91 -4.97 -7.65 21.53
CA ARG A 91 -5.29 -8.43 22.75
C ARG A 91 -4.22 -8.29 23.83
N GLN A 92 -3.06 -7.80 23.48
CA GLN A 92 -1.90 -7.58 24.35
C GLN A 92 -1.37 -6.16 24.13
N PRO A 93 -0.61 -5.62 25.11
CA PRO A 93 0.04 -4.32 24.94
C PRO A 93 0.90 -4.27 23.67
N LEU A 94 0.97 -3.08 23.06
CA LEU A 94 1.82 -2.82 21.91
C LEU A 94 3.27 -2.74 22.39
N SER A 95 4.06 -3.76 22.10
CA SER A 95 5.46 -3.88 22.60
C SER A 95 6.49 -3.82 21.46
N ALA A 96 6.08 -4.10 20.22
CA ALA A 96 6.95 -3.99 19.06
C ALA A 96 6.92 -2.55 18.51
N THR A 97 8.07 -2.04 18.09
CA THR A 97 8.21 -0.73 17.45
C THR A 97 8.88 -0.90 16.10
N ALA A 98 8.36 -0.26 15.07
CA ALA A 98 8.95 -0.24 13.73
C ALA A 98 8.96 1.17 13.15
N HIS A 99 10.02 1.49 12.38
CA HIS A 99 10.06 2.67 11.53
C HIS A 99 9.61 2.27 10.13
N LEU A 100 8.62 2.97 9.59
CA LEU A 100 8.10 2.64 8.27
C LEU A 100 9.08 3.03 7.16
N VAL A 101 9.08 2.22 6.11
CA VAL A 101 9.68 2.59 4.83
C VAL A 101 8.69 3.46 4.07
N LEU A 102 9.14 4.65 3.67
CA LEU A 102 8.33 5.63 2.95
C LEU A 102 8.82 5.75 1.52
N ALA A 103 7.96 5.45 0.57
CA ALA A 103 8.18 5.81 -0.83
C ALA A 103 7.83 7.31 -1.05
N PRO A 104 8.33 7.95 -2.11
CA PRO A 104 7.94 9.34 -2.42
C PRO A 104 6.43 9.57 -2.50
N ALA A 105 5.67 8.57 -2.94
CA ALA A 105 4.20 8.62 -3.00
C ALA A 105 3.55 8.67 -1.61
N ASP A 106 4.19 8.09 -0.57
CA ASP A 106 3.65 8.04 0.78
C ASP A 106 3.69 9.42 1.47
N LEU A 107 4.58 10.32 1.04
CA LEU A 107 4.65 11.69 1.54
C LEU A 107 3.33 12.45 1.32
N ALA A 108 2.65 12.18 0.20
CA ALA A 108 1.32 12.76 -0.06
C ALA A 108 0.27 12.17 0.92
N GLY A 109 0.37 10.89 1.24
CA GLY A 109 -0.46 10.25 2.27
C GLY A 109 -0.23 10.87 3.65
N VAL A 110 1.02 11.04 4.05
CA VAL A 110 1.37 11.72 5.31
C VAL A 110 0.80 13.14 5.33
N ALA A 111 0.98 13.92 4.25
CA ALA A 111 0.41 15.27 4.14
C ALA A 111 -1.12 15.28 4.33
N ALA A 112 -1.82 14.29 3.74
CA ALA A 112 -3.27 14.16 3.89
C ALA A 112 -3.69 13.86 5.33
N VAL A 113 -2.93 13.04 6.07
CA VAL A 113 -3.21 12.76 7.49
C VAL A 113 -3.07 14.04 8.33
N PHE A 114 -1.99 14.81 8.14
CA PHE A 114 -1.82 16.10 8.83
C PHE A 114 -2.97 17.07 8.52
N ALA A 115 -3.39 17.17 7.25
CA ALA A 115 -4.51 18.01 6.85
C ALA A 115 -5.84 17.57 7.49
N GLN A 116 -6.10 16.25 7.57
CA GLN A 116 -7.30 15.70 8.24
C GLN A 116 -7.31 15.96 9.73
N ALA A 117 -6.13 15.94 10.38
CA ALA A 117 -5.96 16.31 11.78
C ALA A 117 -6.03 17.83 12.03
N GLY A 118 -6.18 18.65 10.98
CA GLY A 118 -6.15 20.11 11.10
C GLY A 118 -4.78 20.69 11.43
N SER A 119 -3.72 19.90 11.29
CA SER A 119 -2.33 20.31 11.56
C SER A 119 -1.66 20.84 10.30
N VAL A 120 -0.97 21.96 10.43
CA VAL A 120 -0.26 22.59 9.31
C VAL A 120 1.21 22.18 9.38
N VAL A 121 1.70 21.55 8.31
CA VAL A 121 3.12 21.19 8.19
C VAL A 121 3.95 22.45 8.00
N THR A 122 5.07 22.56 8.73
CA THR A 122 5.98 23.71 8.74
C THR A 122 7.40 23.32 8.33
N ALA A 123 8.24 24.32 8.07
CA ALA A 123 9.65 24.10 7.73
C ALA A 123 10.46 23.53 8.90
N GLU A 124 10.06 23.82 10.15
CA GLU A 124 10.67 23.27 11.37
C GLU A 124 10.23 21.83 11.65
N GLY A 125 9.15 21.38 10.99
CA GLY A 125 8.52 20.11 11.23
C GLY A 125 7.42 20.18 12.29
N VAL A 126 6.47 19.24 12.19
CA VAL A 126 5.36 19.08 13.12
C VAL A 126 5.12 17.58 13.37
N ALA A 127 4.65 17.24 14.56
CA ALA A 127 4.36 15.88 14.96
C ALA A 127 2.85 15.67 15.15
N LEU A 128 2.40 14.45 14.89
CA LEU A 128 1.12 13.89 15.32
C LEU A 128 1.43 12.60 16.05
N ASP A 129 1.05 12.53 17.31
CA ASP A 129 1.35 11.40 18.17
C ASP A 129 0.09 10.58 18.47
N ASN A 130 0.28 9.27 18.64
CA ASN A 130 -0.77 8.35 19.05
C ASN A 130 -1.93 8.21 18.05
N GLU A 131 -1.67 8.37 16.76
CA GLU A 131 -2.67 8.15 15.72
C GLU A 131 -3.01 6.65 15.61
N HIS A 132 -4.30 6.34 15.56
CA HIS A 132 -4.76 4.98 15.34
C HIS A 132 -4.38 4.51 13.94
N CYS A 133 -3.69 3.35 13.83
CA CYS A 133 -3.30 2.80 12.54
C CYS A 133 -3.74 1.35 12.37
N ARG A 134 -3.84 0.93 11.10
CA ARG A 134 -4.22 -0.40 10.64
C ARG A 134 -3.09 -1.05 9.88
N LEU A 135 -2.89 -2.33 10.09
CA LEU A 135 -1.93 -3.16 9.36
C LEU A 135 -2.67 -3.92 8.26
N VAL A 136 -2.35 -3.61 7.02
CA VAL A 136 -3.00 -4.20 5.85
C VAL A 136 -2.02 -5.11 5.13
N PRO A 137 -2.21 -6.45 5.19
CA PRO A 137 -1.34 -7.39 4.51
C PRO A 137 -1.67 -7.49 3.02
N ASN A 138 -0.69 -7.85 2.21
CA ASN A 138 -0.89 -8.18 0.81
C ASN A 138 -0.14 -9.46 0.41
N PRO A 139 -0.56 -10.64 0.88
CA PRO A 139 0.07 -11.91 0.53
C PRO A 139 -0.23 -12.34 -0.92
N TRP A 140 -1.16 -11.66 -1.58
CA TRP A 140 -1.64 -12.02 -2.93
C TRP A 140 -0.88 -11.30 -4.06
N ASN A 141 -0.06 -10.30 -3.74
CA ASN A 141 0.69 -9.59 -4.74
C ASN A 141 1.95 -10.36 -5.14
N SER A 142 1.99 -10.89 -6.35
CA SER A 142 3.13 -11.65 -6.85
C SER A 142 4.39 -10.81 -7.11
N ALA A 143 4.24 -9.50 -7.26
CA ALA A 143 5.36 -8.58 -7.49
C ALA A 143 6.02 -8.13 -6.18
N GLU A 144 5.25 -8.10 -5.08
CA GLU A 144 5.72 -7.73 -3.74
C GLU A 144 5.10 -8.68 -2.72
N LEU A 145 5.61 -9.90 -2.68
CA LEU A 145 5.14 -10.91 -1.74
C LEU A 145 5.33 -10.45 -0.29
N ASN A 146 4.29 -10.72 0.51
CA ASN A 146 4.26 -10.46 1.94
C ASN A 146 4.31 -8.98 2.37
N GLY A 147 4.01 -8.03 1.50
CA GLY A 147 3.95 -6.63 1.86
C GLY A 147 2.92 -6.34 2.96
N VAL A 148 3.26 -5.42 3.88
CA VAL A 148 2.35 -4.91 4.90
C VAL A 148 2.34 -3.38 4.85
N ALA A 149 1.22 -2.82 4.40
CA ALA A 149 1.01 -1.38 4.40
C ALA A 149 0.39 -0.91 5.73
N VAL A 150 0.71 0.30 6.13
CA VAL A 150 0.14 0.95 7.31
C VAL A 150 -0.77 2.08 6.88
N PHE A 151 -1.98 2.09 7.43
CA PHE A 151 -3.01 3.10 7.16
C PHE A 151 -3.37 3.85 8.43
N VAL A 152 -3.49 5.16 8.32
CA VAL A 152 -4.13 6.02 9.33
C VAL A 152 -5.45 6.49 8.73
N GLY A 153 -6.56 6.11 9.36
CA GLY A 153 -7.88 6.24 8.75
C GLY A 153 -7.98 5.43 7.44
N THR A 154 -8.18 6.12 6.32
CA THR A 154 -8.23 5.54 4.97
C THR A 154 -6.99 5.81 4.14
N THR A 155 -5.97 6.44 4.73
CA THR A 155 -4.79 6.93 4.02
C THR A 155 -3.58 6.05 4.35
N MET A 156 -2.90 5.55 3.33
CA MET A 156 -1.63 4.84 3.48
C MET A 156 -0.52 5.84 3.84
N VAL A 157 0.25 5.50 4.86
CA VAL A 157 1.34 6.35 5.38
C VAL A 157 2.71 5.69 5.28
N GLY A 158 2.79 4.51 4.71
CA GLY A 158 4.05 3.78 4.48
C GLY A 158 3.89 2.27 4.63
N ARG A 159 5.02 1.56 4.67
CA ARG A 159 5.07 0.09 4.77
C ARG A 159 6.00 -0.34 5.89
N LEU A 160 5.75 -1.52 6.44
CA LEU A 160 6.71 -2.14 7.34
C LEU A 160 8.05 -2.39 6.63
N PRO A 161 9.17 -2.37 7.34
CA PRO A 161 10.46 -2.76 6.77
C PRO A 161 10.46 -4.26 6.39
N ALA A 162 11.21 -4.60 5.35
CA ALA A 162 11.19 -5.92 4.70
C ALA A 162 11.52 -7.10 5.66
N ASP A 163 12.33 -6.86 6.68
CA ASP A 163 12.68 -7.83 7.71
C ASP A 163 11.48 -8.20 8.60
N LEU A 164 10.49 -7.32 8.74
CA LEU A 164 9.27 -7.55 9.51
C LEU A 164 8.09 -7.99 8.64
N GLU A 165 8.03 -7.55 7.38
CA GLU A 165 6.88 -7.78 6.50
C GLU A 165 6.46 -9.25 6.43
N SER A 166 7.39 -10.17 6.24
CA SER A 166 7.07 -11.60 6.06
C SER A 166 6.42 -12.20 7.31
N ALA A 167 6.96 -11.89 8.49
CA ALA A 167 6.45 -12.40 9.76
C ALA A 167 5.05 -11.85 10.06
N TYR A 168 4.86 -10.55 9.90
CA TYR A 168 3.55 -9.91 10.10
C TYR A 168 2.54 -10.35 9.04
N CYS A 169 2.89 -10.37 7.76
CA CYS A 169 1.96 -10.74 6.69
C CYS A 169 1.39 -12.16 6.89
N THR A 170 2.23 -13.12 7.28
CA THR A 170 1.81 -14.51 7.57
C THR A 170 0.72 -14.56 8.64
N LYS A 171 0.79 -13.71 9.66
CA LYS A 171 -0.20 -13.64 10.75
C LYS A 171 -1.41 -12.78 10.42
N LEU A 172 -1.22 -11.71 9.64
CA LEU A 172 -2.28 -10.77 9.29
C LEU A 172 -3.18 -11.29 8.16
N ALA A 173 -2.66 -12.09 7.23
CA ALA A 173 -3.43 -12.59 6.09
C ALA A 173 -4.66 -13.42 6.50
N PRO A 174 -4.60 -14.33 7.50
CA PRO A 174 -5.78 -15.02 8.00
C PRO A 174 -6.81 -14.10 8.65
N LEU A 175 -6.38 -13.00 9.29
CA LEU A 175 -7.30 -12.00 9.85
C LEU A 175 -8.00 -11.24 8.72
N ALA A 176 -7.24 -10.77 7.73
CA ALA A 176 -7.78 -10.05 6.58
C ALA A 176 -8.78 -10.90 5.78
N SER A 177 -8.55 -12.21 5.65
CA SER A 177 -9.50 -13.13 5.01
C SER A 177 -10.82 -13.27 5.77
N LYS A 178 -10.83 -12.98 7.07
CA LYS A 178 -12.04 -12.89 7.91
C LYS A 178 -12.66 -11.49 7.95
N GLY A 179 -12.13 -10.55 7.18
CA GLY A 179 -12.57 -9.16 7.18
C GLY A 179 -12.10 -8.35 8.39
N LEU A 180 -10.97 -8.73 9.00
CA LEU A 180 -10.40 -8.09 10.18
C LEU A 180 -8.99 -7.57 9.89
N LEU A 181 -8.63 -6.40 10.43
CA LEU A 181 -7.28 -5.82 10.36
C LEU A 181 -6.77 -5.57 11.77
N ALA A 182 -5.57 -6.07 12.05
CA ALA A 182 -4.91 -5.74 13.30
C ALA A 182 -4.58 -4.24 13.35
N THR A 183 -4.67 -3.67 14.54
CA THR A 183 -4.45 -2.25 14.77
C THR A 183 -3.24 -2.00 15.64
N GLY A 184 -2.71 -0.81 15.53
CA GLY A 184 -1.59 -0.28 16.28
C GLY A 184 -1.72 1.22 16.48
N VAL A 185 -0.63 1.83 16.87
CA VAL A 185 -0.52 3.28 17.08
C VAL A 185 0.65 3.81 16.27
N ALA A 186 0.45 4.90 15.55
CA ALA A 186 1.44 5.56 14.73
C ALA A 186 1.79 6.94 15.31
N ASP A 187 3.07 7.25 15.36
CA ASP A 187 3.61 8.57 15.64
C ASP A 187 4.21 9.09 14.34
N LEU A 188 3.69 10.21 13.84
CA LEU A 188 4.09 10.80 12.56
C LEU A 188 4.83 12.10 12.80
N TRP A 189 5.89 12.33 12.06
CA TRP A 189 6.57 13.62 11.96
C TRP A 189 6.69 14.00 10.50
N ALA A 190 6.40 15.26 10.17
CA ALA A 190 6.49 15.76 8.81
C ALA A 190 7.08 17.18 8.79
N GLN A 191 7.88 17.47 7.77
CA GLN A 191 8.49 18.74 7.47
C GLN A 191 8.19 19.15 6.03
N GLY A 192 8.00 20.45 5.80
CA GLY A 192 7.71 20.98 4.47
C GLY A 192 7.05 22.34 4.52
N ALA A 193 6.16 22.58 3.54
CA ALA A 193 5.29 23.74 3.49
C ALA A 193 3.83 23.33 3.66
N PRO A 194 2.90 24.24 3.92
CA PRO A 194 1.48 23.93 4.00
C PRO A 194 0.99 23.15 2.77
N GLY A 195 0.50 21.93 2.97
CA GLY A 195 0.04 21.05 1.91
C GLY A 195 1.12 20.31 1.11
N ALA A 196 2.41 20.52 1.39
CA ALA A 196 3.54 19.88 0.70
C ALA A 196 4.58 19.36 1.70
N VAL A 197 4.57 18.05 1.94
CA VAL A 197 5.57 17.36 2.76
C VAL A 197 6.80 17.06 1.92
N THR A 198 7.96 17.49 2.39
CA THR A 198 9.27 17.22 1.75
C THR A 198 10.05 16.13 2.48
N ALA A 199 9.82 15.97 3.78
CA ALA A 199 10.39 14.89 4.59
C ALA A 199 9.37 14.43 5.62
N ALA A 200 9.34 13.12 5.89
CA ALA A 200 8.50 12.54 6.92
C ALA A 200 9.18 11.35 7.59
N ARG A 201 8.78 11.09 8.83
CA ARG A 201 9.06 9.86 9.57
C ARG A 201 7.78 9.33 10.18
N VAL A 202 7.57 8.05 10.07
CA VAL A 202 6.45 7.38 10.71
C VAL A 202 7.00 6.22 11.52
N THR A 203 6.72 6.25 12.82
CA THR A 203 7.06 5.18 13.76
C THR A 203 5.77 4.55 14.23
N VAL A 204 5.70 3.22 14.24
CA VAL A 204 4.51 2.50 14.66
C VAL A 204 4.80 1.62 15.86
N ARG A 205 3.87 1.60 16.81
CA ARG A 205 3.83 0.64 17.91
C ARG A 205 2.80 -0.43 17.57
N LEU A 206 3.22 -1.66 17.59
CA LEU A 206 2.50 -2.82 17.07
C LEU A 206 2.36 -3.90 18.14
N PRO A 207 1.35 -4.77 18.04
CA PRO A 207 1.35 -6.01 18.79
C PRO A 207 2.52 -6.89 18.34
N GLU A 208 3.08 -7.66 19.23
CA GLU A 208 4.06 -8.69 18.89
C GLU A 208 3.48 -9.68 17.88
N VAL A 209 4.31 -10.20 16.97
CA VAL A 209 3.88 -11.18 15.96
C VAL A 209 3.25 -12.41 16.60
N SER A 210 3.77 -12.83 17.75
CA SER A 210 3.24 -13.95 18.56
C SER A 210 1.84 -13.70 19.13
N ALA A 211 1.44 -12.43 19.29
CA ALA A 211 0.13 -12.03 19.80
C ALA A 211 -0.94 -11.89 18.70
N LEU A 212 -0.52 -12.01 17.43
CA LEU A 212 -1.40 -12.02 16.26
C LEU A 212 -1.84 -13.45 15.94
N GLY A 213 -3.10 -13.78 16.17
CA GLY A 213 -3.62 -15.12 15.83
C GLY A 213 -4.82 -15.50 16.66
#